data_d50d44c79cd9d8d422b3d3a316250333
#
_entry.id   d50d44c79cd9d8d422b3d3a316250333
#
_cell.length_a   1.000
_cell.length_b   1.000
_cell.length_c   1.000
_cell.angle_alpha   90.00
_cell.angle_beta   90.00
_cell.angle_gamma   90.00
#
_symmetry.space_group_name_H-M   'P 1'
#
loop_
_entity.id
_entity.type
_entity.pdbx_description
1 polymer ?
#
loop_
_entity_poly.entity_id
_entity_poly.type
_entity_poly.pdbx_seq_one_letter_code
_entity_poly.pdbx_strand_id
1 'polypeptide(L)'
;MDKARETAVRILYEVHENGAYANVALAKALRQAELGEQDRRFVTELVYGTVKAGGTLDWILRRYVNRPVRKIQPLVREILRLGLYQLFYLDKVPVSAACNTAVELAKGMGMKGLAGFVNAVLRTAVREPEKAAFPSGKGHATENLALSSQTPVSPCTEKNRFSPN
;
A
#
# COMPACT_ATOMS: atom_id res chain seq x y z
N MET A 1 15.69 -9.22 2.14
CA MET A 1 14.59 -8.24 2.15
C MET A 1 14.22 -7.87 0.73
N ASP A 2 12.96 -7.61 0.48
CA ASP A 2 12.46 -7.31 -0.85
C ASP A 2 12.88 -5.91 -1.28
N LYS A 3 13.82 -5.82 -2.20
CA LYS A 3 14.37 -4.53 -2.59
C LYS A 3 13.35 -3.62 -3.28
N ALA A 4 12.51 -4.19 -4.11
CA ALA A 4 11.53 -3.36 -4.81
C ALA A 4 10.57 -2.72 -3.83
N ARG A 5 10.04 -3.52 -2.91
CA ARG A 5 9.10 -2.98 -1.94
C ARG A 5 9.77 -2.04 -0.96
N GLU A 6 11.00 -2.34 -0.59
CA GLU A 6 11.75 -1.43 0.28
C GLU A 6 11.92 -0.07 -0.39
N THR A 7 12.30 -0.09 -1.66
CA THR A 7 12.47 1.14 -2.42
C THR A 7 11.15 1.92 -2.46
N ALA A 8 10.05 1.22 -2.71
CA ALA A 8 8.74 1.88 -2.76
C ALA A 8 8.39 2.53 -1.42
N VAL A 9 8.63 1.83 -0.31
CA VAL A 9 8.32 2.40 1.01
C VAL A 9 9.15 3.65 1.27
N ARG A 10 10.43 3.62 0.92
CA ARG A 10 11.27 4.79 1.13
C ARG A 10 10.79 5.98 0.31
N ILE A 11 10.37 5.73 -0.93
CA ILE A 11 9.85 6.81 -1.77
C ILE A 11 8.56 7.36 -1.16
N LEU A 12 7.67 6.49 -0.72
CA LEU A 12 6.41 6.93 -0.14
C LEU A 12 6.64 7.75 1.13
N TYR A 13 7.64 7.36 1.92
CA TYR A 13 8.00 8.13 3.09
C TYR A 13 8.44 9.55 2.69
N GLU A 14 9.28 9.65 1.66
CA GLU A 14 9.73 10.97 1.21
C GLU A 14 8.56 11.82 0.73
N VAL A 15 7.61 11.20 0.05
CA VAL A 15 6.47 11.94 -0.46
C VAL A 15 5.57 12.42 0.67
N HIS A 16 5.24 11.53 1.60
CA HIS A 16 4.26 11.87 2.61
C HIS A 16 4.81 12.60 3.81
N GLU A 17 6.05 12.30 4.20
CA GLU A 17 6.61 12.95 5.38
C GLU A 17 7.48 14.16 5.04
N ASN A 18 8.15 14.13 3.90
CA ASN A 18 9.06 15.22 3.55
C ASN A 18 8.56 16.09 2.41
N GLY A 19 7.39 15.81 1.91
CA GLY A 19 6.79 16.67 0.89
C GLY A 19 7.36 16.53 -0.51
N ALA A 20 8.09 15.47 -0.78
CA ALA A 20 8.67 15.30 -2.11
C ALA A 20 7.59 15.01 -3.13
N TYR A 21 7.82 15.43 -4.38
CA TYR A 21 6.93 15.06 -5.45
C TYR A 21 7.20 13.61 -5.84
N ALA A 22 6.16 12.84 -6.03
CA ALA A 22 6.29 11.42 -6.29
C ALA A 22 7.18 11.12 -7.51
N ASN A 23 6.96 11.85 -8.61
CA ASN A 23 7.74 11.58 -9.82
C ASN A 23 9.22 11.90 -9.61
N VAL A 24 9.53 12.93 -8.85
CA VAL A 24 10.92 13.31 -8.59
C VAL A 24 11.58 12.29 -7.67
N ALA A 25 10.90 11.93 -6.59
CA ALA A 25 11.46 10.96 -5.65
C ALA A 25 11.65 9.60 -6.30
N LEU A 26 10.70 9.20 -7.15
CA LEU A 26 10.79 7.93 -7.85
C LEU A 26 11.98 7.93 -8.80
N ALA A 27 12.12 8.97 -9.62
CA ALA A 27 13.22 9.03 -10.57
C ALA A 27 14.57 8.95 -9.86
N LYS A 28 14.71 9.69 -8.76
CA LYS A 28 15.95 9.68 -8.01
C LYS A 28 16.23 8.30 -7.44
N ALA A 29 15.24 7.69 -6.83
CA ALA A 29 15.44 6.38 -6.20
C ALA A 29 15.79 5.31 -7.24
N LEU A 30 15.15 5.36 -8.41
CA LEU A 30 15.42 4.37 -9.44
C LEU A 30 16.81 4.52 -10.05
N ARG A 31 17.34 5.75 -10.05
CA ARG A 31 18.72 5.93 -10.51
C ARG A 31 19.72 5.36 -9.53
N GLN A 32 19.40 5.38 -8.25
CA GLN A 32 20.32 4.94 -7.21
C GLN A 32 20.19 3.47 -6.87
N ALA A 33 19.03 2.88 -7.12
CA ALA A 33 18.81 1.50 -6.75
C ALA A 33 19.26 0.59 -7.88
N GLU A 34 19.80 -0.55 -7.50
CA GLU A 34 20.19 -1.54 -8.49
C GLU A 34 19.04 -2.51 -8.63
N LEU A 35 18.13 -2.20 -9.49
CA LEU A 35 16.94 -3.00 -9.72
C LEU A 35 16.86 -3.40 -11.19
N GLY A 36 16.39 -4.61 -11.43
CA GLY A 36 16.15 -5.03 -12.79
C GLY A 36 14.93 -4.34 -13.35
N GLU A 37 14.71 -4.55 -14.64
CA GLU A 37 13.64 -3.88 -15.34
C GLU A 37 12.28 -4.17 -14.74
N GLN A 38 12.02 -5.42 -14.43
CA GLN A 38 10.73 -5.81 -13.89
C GLN A 38 10.49 -5.16 -12.53
N ASP A 39 11.52 -5.15 -11.68
CA ASP A 39 11.37 -4.52 -10.37
C ASP A 39 11.19 -3.02 -10.47
N ARG A 40 11.85 -2.39 -11.43
CA ARG A 40 11.68 -0.95 -11.62
C ARG A 40 10.23 -0.62 -11.98
N ARG A 41 9.63 -1.42 -12.85
CA ARG A 41 8.23 -1.23 -13.20
C ARG A 41 7.32 -1.48 -12.00
N PHE A 42 7.65 -2.48 -11.20
CA PHE A 42 6.86 -2.80 -10.03
C PHE A 42 6.92 -1.65 -9.01
N VAL A 43 8.10 -1.10 -8.75
CA VAL A 43 8.24 0.04 -7.85
C VAL A 43 7.40 1.21 -8.35
N THR A 44 7.44 1.47 -9.65
CA THR A 44 6.68 2.56 -10.22
C THR A 44 5.18 2.38 -9.99
N GLU A 45 4.70 1.17 -10.22
CA GLU A 45 3.29 0.88 -10.00
C GLU A 45 2.92 1.00 -8.54
N LEU A 46 3.75 0.49 -7.65
CA LEU A 46 3.46 0.56 -6.22
C LEU A 46 3.40 2.00 -5.73
N VAL A 47 4.35 2.81 -6.15
CA VAL A 47 4.41 4.19 -5.69
C VAL A 47 3.23 4.99 -6.21
N TYR A 48 3.01 4.98 -7.52
CA TYR A 48 1.94 5.79 -8.07
C TYR A 48 0.57 5.29 -7.64
N GLY A 49 0.41 3.97 -7.55
CA GLY A 49 -0.87 3.43 -7.12
C GLY A 49 -1.19 3.79 -5.68
N THR A 50 -0.19 3.66 -4.81
CA THR A 50 -0.40 3.96 -3.38
C THR A 50 -0.68 5.44 -3.17
N VAL A 51 0.06 6.31 -3.86
CA VAL A 51 -0.17 7.74 -3.75
C VAL A 51 -1.56 8.10 -4.25
N LYS A 52 -1.93 7.55 -5.40
CA LYS A 52 -3.21 7.88 -5.99
C LYS A 52 -4.37 7.40 -5.11
N ALA A 53 -4.23 6.25 -4.49
CA ALA A 53 -5.28 5.70 -3.65
C ALA A 53 -5.19 6.18 -2.20
N GLY A 54 -4.32 7.14 -1.91
CA GLY A 54 -3.98 7.51 -0.55
C GLY A 54 -5.15 7.73 0.39
N GLY A 55 -6.12 8.55 -0.01
CA GLY A 55 -7.25 8.81 0.86
C GLY A 55 -8.08 7.56 1.13
N THR A 56 -8.28 6.77 0.08
CA THR A 56 -9.01 5.52 0.23
C THR A 56 -8.23 4.54 1.09
N LEU A 57 -6.92 4.48 0.91
CA LEU A 57 -6.11 3.58 1.72
C LEU A 57 -6.14 3.96 3.19
N ASP A 58 -6.13 5.25 3.49
CA ASP A 58 -6.21 5.68 4.89
C ASP A 58 -7.58 5.36 5.46
N TRP A 59 -8.63 5.49 4.66
CA TRP A 59 -9.96 5.12 5.09
C TRP A 59 -10.01 3.62 5.39
N ILE A 60 -9.43 2.81 4.51
CA ILE A 60 -9.39 1.37 4.72
C ILE A 60 -8.58 1.05 5.98
N LEU A 61 -7.44 1.68 6.13
CA LEU A 61 -6.58 1.41 7.28
C LEU A 61 -7.30 1.69 8.59
N ARG A 62 -8.08 2.77 8.63
CA ARG A 62 -8.83 3.10 9.84
C ARG A 62 -9.80 1.99 10.24
N ARG A 63 -10.23 1.17 9.30
CA ARG A 63 -11.16 0.10 9.62
C ARG A 63 -10.49 -1.05 10.35
N TYR A 64 -9.16 -1.09 10.33
CA TYR A 64 -8.43 -2.23 10.90
C TYR A 64 -7.52 -1.85 12.05
N VAL A 65 -7.46 -0.57 12.42
CA VAL A 65 -6.63 -0.16 13.54
C VAL A 65 -7.48 0.54 14.58
N ASN A 66 -6.98 0.54 15.83
CA ASN A 66 -7.73 1.16 16.92
C ASN A 66 -7.22 2.53 17.28
N ARG A 67 -6.36 3.10 16.49
CA ARG A 67 -5.79 4.42 16.76
C ARG A 67 -5.85 5.26 15.51
N PRO A 68 -5.75 6.59 15.65
CA PRO A 68 -5.75 7.44 14.45
C PRO A 68 -4.57 7.11 13.56
N VAL A 69 -4.81 7.13 12.26
CA VAL A 69 -3.76 6.79 11.31
C VAL A 69 -2.55 7.70 11.49
N ARG A 70 -2.79 8.97 11.79
CA ARG A 70 -1.67 9.90 11.92
C ARG A 70 -0.78 9.59 13.12
N LYS A 71 -1.25 8.77 14.05
CA LYS A 71 -0.44 8.41 15.21
C LYS A 71 0.34 7.13 15.01
N ILE A 72 0.18 6.49 13.89
CA ILE A 72 0.98 5.32 13.57
C ILE A 72 2.35 5.81 13.19
N GLN A 73 3.39 5.07 13.60
CA GLN A 73 4.76 5.43 13.29
C GLN A 73 4.86 5.62 11.76
N PRO A 74 5.42 6.73 11.28
CA PRO A 74 5.34 7.06 9.85
C PRO A 74 5.82 5.99 8.90
N LEU A 75 6.94 5.35 9.20
CA LEU A 75 7.45 4.32 8.31
C LEU A 75 6.51 3.12 8.29
N VAL A 76 5.99 2.73 9.45
CA VAL A 76 5.05 1.62 9.54
C VAL A 76 3.77 1.97 8.79
N ARG A 77 3.36 3.23 8.86
CA ARG A 77 2.17 3.67 8.15
C ARG A 77 2.32 3.46 6.65
N GLU A 78 3.52 3.76 6.11
CA GLU A 78 3.74 3.55 4.69
C GLU A 78 3.78 2.07 4.35
N ILE A 79 4.37 1.26 5.21
CA ILE A 79 4.37 -0.18 5.00
C ILE A 79 2.95 -0.71 4.95
N LEU A 80 2.09 -0.22 5.84
CA LEU A 80 0.70 -0.65 5.87
C LEU A 80 -0.07 -0.18 4.64
N ARG A 81 0.14 1.08 4.23
CA ARG A 81 -0.51 1.58 3.02
C ARG A 81 -0.13 0.73 1.82
N LEU A 82 1.16 0.44 1.69
CA LEU A 82 1.64 -0.36 0.58
C LEU A 82 1.06 -1.77 0.63
N GLY A 83 1.00 -2.36 1.81
CA GLY A 83 0.43 -3.69 1.97
C GLY A 83 -1.04 -3.73 1.57
N LEU A 84 -1.81 -2.75 2.06
CA LEU A 84 -3.22 -2.69 1.73
C LEU A 84 -3.43 -2.42 0.25
N TYR A 85 -2.58 -1.59 -0.36
CA TYR A 85 -2.69 -1.37 -1.79
C TYR A 85 -2.54 -2.68 -2.55
N GLN A 86 -1.56 -3.48 -2.18
CA GLN A 86 -1.36 -4.76 -2.85
C GLN A 86 -2.53 -5.70 -2.62
N LEU A 87 -3.05 -5.74 -1.40
CA LEU A 87 -4.14 -6.66 -1.10
C LEU A 87 -5.44 -6.31 -1.81
N PHE A 88 -5.73 -5.03 -1.92
CA PHE A 88 -7.04 -4.62 -2.45
C PHE A 88 -7.01 -4.14 -3.91
N TYR A 89 -5.86 -3.85 -4.45
CA TYR A 89 -5.79 -3.30 -5.81
C TYR A 89 -4.98 -4.13 -6.79
N LEU A 90 -4.11 -5.03 -6.31
CA LEU A 90 -3.27 -5.81 -7.21
C LEU A 90 -3.57 -7.28 -7.05
N ASP A 91 -4.29 -7.83 -8.01
CA ASP A 91 -4.66 -9.24 -7.89
C ASP A 91 -3.53 -10.18 -8.28
N LYS A 92 -2.48 -9.68 -8.90
CA LYS A 92 -1.38 -10.56 -9.25
C LYS A 92 -0.40 -10.78 -8.11
N VAL A 93 -0.52 -10.02 -7.03
CA VAL A 93 0.37 -10.19 -5.89
C VAL A 93 -0.26 -11.19 -4.93
N PRO A 94 0.42 -12.31 -4.65
CA PRO A 94 -0.14 -13.26 -3.70
C PRO A 94 -0.32 -12.62 -2.33
N VAL A 95 -1.40 -12.99 -1.64
CA VAL A 95 -1.68 -12.47 -0.33
C VAL A 95 -0.51 -12.71 0.62
N SER A 96 0.05 -13.92 0.58
CA SER A 96 1.17 -14.22 1.47
C SER A 96 2.37 -13.34 1.19
N ALA A 97 2.61 -13.02 -0.08
CA ALA A 97 3.73 -12.14 -0.42
C ALA A 97 3.51 -10.74 0.14
N ALA A 98 2.29 -10.21 -0.01
CA ALA A 98 2.01 -8.87 0.51
C ALA A 98 2.20 -8.81 2.01
N CYS A 99 1.71 -9.81 2.73
CA CYS A 99 1.80 -9.80 4.19
C CYS A 99 3.20 -10.09 4.69
N ASN A 100 3.85 -11.11 4.13
CA ASN A 100 5.17 -11.50 4.63
C ASN A 100 6.23 -10.46 4.34
N THR A 101 6.19 -9.85 3.15
CA THR A 101 7.18 -8.82 2.85
C THR A 101 6.98 -7.59 3.71
N ALA A 102 5.73 -7.26 4.06
CA ALA A 102 5.49 -6.12 4.94
C ALA A 102 6.11 -6.34 6.31
N VAL A 103 5.97 -7.55 6.84
CA VAL A 103 6.57 -7.89 8.13
C VAL A 103 8.10 -7.80 8.05
N GLU A 104 8.66 -8.33 6.95
CA GLU A 104 10.10 -8.28 6.79
C GLU A 104 10.61 -6.86 6.64
N LEU A 105 9.86 -6.01 5.96
CA LEU A 105 10.23 -4.61 5.83
C LEU A 105 10.25 -3.93 7.19
N ALA A 106 9.24 -4.19 8.00
CA ALA A 106 9.22 -3.58 9.34
C ALA A 106 10.44 -3.99 10.12
N LYS A 107 10.80 -5.27 10.07
CA LYS A 107 11.97 -5.74 10.78
C LYS A 107 13.26 -5.16 10.23
N GLY A 108 13.40 -5.16 8.91
CA GLY A 108 14.63 -4.73 8.28
C GLY A 108 14.85 -3.23 8.29
N MET A 109 13.78 -2.46 8.44
CA MET A 109 13.89 -1.01 8.43
C MET A 109 13.87 -0.43 9.84
N GLY A 110 14.17 -1.24 10.84
CA GLY A 110 14.30 -0.73 12.18
C GLY A 110 13.03 -0.68 13.00
N MET A 111 11.96 -1.27 12.52
CA MET A 111 10.69 -1.26 13.22
C MET A 111 10.30 -2.64 13.72
N LYS A 112 11.30 -3.41 14.17
CA LYS A 112 11.06 -4.78 14.59
C LYS A 112 9.97 -4.89 15.64
N GLY A 113 9.92 -3.95 16.58
CA GLY A 113 8.91 -3.99 17.63
C GLY A 113 7.50 -3.81 17.12
N LEU A 114 7.33 -3.31 15.89
CA LEU A 114 6.02 -3.11 15.32
C LEU A 114 5.69 -4.13 14.23
N ALA A 115 6.57 -5.11 14.02
CA ALA A 115 6.32 -6.12 12.99
C ALA A 115 5.05 -6.92 13.29
N GLY A 116 4.81 -7.23 14.57
CA GLY A 116 3.60 -7.93 14.94
C GLY A 116 2.34 -7.13 14.66
N PHE A 117 2.40 -5.84 14.90
CA PHE A 117 1.29 -4.95 14.60
C PHE A 117 1.00 -4.94 13.09
N VAL A 118 2.06 -4.85 12.27
CA VAL A 118 1.90 -4.86 10.83
C VAL A 118 1.24 -6.17 10.40
N ASN A 119 1.72 -7.29 10.93
CA ASN A 119 1.16 -8.58 10.55
C ASN A 119 -0.30 -8.67 10.97
N ALA A 120 -0.64 -8.23 12.18
CA ALA A 120 -2.00 -8.31 12.66
C ALA A 120 -2.96 -7.51 11.80
N VAL A 121 -2.57 -6.30 11.43
CA VAL A 121 -3.43 -5.45 10.61
C VAL A 121 -3.67 -6.07 9.25
N LEU A 122 -2.60 -6.49 8.58
CA LEU A 122 -2.77 -7.02 7.23
C LEU A 122 -3.47 -8.37 7.21
N ARG A 123 -3.21 -9.24 8.18
CA ARG A 123 -3.91 -10.52 8.23
C ARG A 123 -5.38 -10.34 8.54
N THR A 124 -5.73 -9.36 9.37
CA THR A 124 -7.14 -9.07 9.62
C THR A 124 -7.81 -8.57 8.36
N ALA A 125 -7.11 -7.73 7.58
CA ALA A 125 -7.68 -7.25 6.33
C ALA A 125 -7.94 -8.40 5.37
N VAL A 126 -7.09 -9.41 5.38
CA VAL A 126 -7.29 -10.58 4.54
C VAL A 126 -8.48 -11.40 5.00
N ARG A 127 -8.62 -11.58 6.32
CA ARG A 127 -9.72 -12.40 6.87
C ARG A 127 -11.05 -11.70 6.80
N GLU A 128 -11.07 -10.40 6.96
CA GLU A 128 -12.31 -9.64 7.05
C GLU A 128 -12.30 -8.46 6.07
N PRO A 129 -12.19 -8.76 4.78
CA PRO A 129 -12.12 -7.68 3.79
C PRO A 129 -13.40 -6.85 3.73
N GLU A 130 -14.50 -7.41 4.21
CA GLU A 130 -15.76 -6.67 4.18
C GLU A 130 -15.73 -5.43 5.05
N LYS A 131 -14.81 -5.35 6.02
CA LYS A 131 -14.71 -4.17 6.84
C LYS A 131 -14.25 -2.96 6.04
N ALA A 132 -13.64 -3.20 4.88
CA ALA A 132 -13.19 -2.12 4.02
C ALA A 132 -14.26 -1.71 3.01
N ALA A 133 -15.43 -2.30 3.07
CA ALA A 133 -16.49 -1.93 2.14
C ALA A 133 -17.06 -0.58 2.51
N PHE A 134 -17.36 0.23 1.51
CA PHE A 134 -17.90 1.55 1.78
C PHE A 134 -19.31 1.43 2.31
N PRO A 135 -19.62 2.19 3.35
CA PRO A 135 -20.93 2.09 3.99
C PRO A 135 -22.06 2.62 3.15
N SER A 136 -21.79 3.39 2.18
CA SER A 136 -22.83 4.01 1.44
C SER A 136 -23.70 3.03 0.76
N GLY A 137 -23.41 1.85 0.89
CA GLY A 137 -24.26 0.90 0.35
C GLY A 137 -24.42 0.96 -1.09
N LYS A 138 -23.62 1.62 -1.76
CA LYS A 138 -23.74 1.62 -3.14
C LYS A 138 -23.51 0.27 -3.61
N GLY A 139 -23.16 -0.56 -2.77
CA GLY A 139 -23.04 -1.90 -3.12
C GLY A 139 -21.91 -2.25 -4.02
N HIS A 140 -21.83 -1.64 -5.14
CA HIS A 140 -20.82 -2.11 -6.08
C HIS A 140 -19.43 -2.01 -5.49
N ALA A 141 -19.17 -1.03 -4.68
CA ALA A 141 -17.87 -0.94 -4.08
C ALA A 141 -17.64 -2.12 -3.17
N THR A 142 -18.68 -2.48 -2.45
CA THR A 142 -18.57 -3.59 -1.54
C THR A 142 -18.27 -4.87 -2.28
N GLU A 143 -18.93 -5.06 -3.37
CA GLU A 143 -18.71 -6.24 -4.12
C GLU A 143 -17.32 -6.34 -4.62
N ASN A 144 -16.80 -5.25 -5.14
CA ASN A 144 -15.46 -5.29 -5.66
C ASN A 144 -14.47 -5.71 -4.61
N LEU A 145 -14.57 -5.14 -3.44
CA LEU A 145 -13.63 -5.50 -2.40
C LEU A 145 -13.80 -6.91 -1.96
N ALA A 146 -15.01 -7.31 -1.82
CA ALA A 146 -15.26 -8.64 -1.36
C ALA A 146 -14.75 -9.66 -2.35
N LEU A 147 -15.00 -9.36 -3.57
CA LEU A 147 -14.57 -10.28 -4.51
C LEU A 147 -13.22 -10.25 -4.75
N SER A 148 -12.89 -9.43 -4.52
CA SER A 148 -11.66 -9.31 -4.70
C SER A 148 -10.79 -9.67 -5.28
N SER A 149 -10.60 -9.95 -5.06
CA SER A 149 -9.68 -10.39 -5.58
C SER A 149 -9.49 -9.74 -6.77
N GLN A 150 -10.28 -9.47 -7.35
CA GLN A 150 -10.03 -8.97 -8.46
C GLN A 150 -10.09 -7.63 -8.44
N THR A 151 -10.21 -7.10 -8.70
CA THR A 151 -10.25 -5.94 -8.85
C THR A 151 -10.45 -4.97 -8.20
N PRO A 152 -10.06 -4.59 -8.01
CA PRO A 152 -10.12 -3.66 -7.26
C PRO A 152 -10.49 -2.48 -7.72
N VAL A 153 -10.52 -2.18 -7.83
CA VAL A 153 -10.73 -1.12 -8.01
C VAL A 153 -10.97 -0.39 -8.71
N SER A 154 -11.05 -0.56 -9.07
CA SER A 154 -11.41 0.03 -9.82
C SER A 154 -11.71 1.30 -9.89
N PRO A 155 -12.47 1.60 -9.46
CA PRO A 155 -12.87 2.90 -9.48
C PRO A 155 -11.75 3.77 -9.41
N CYS A 156 -11.15 3.78 -8.40
CA CYS A 156 -10.12 4.64 -8.28
C CYS A 156 -9.22 4.41 -9.38
N THR A 157 -9.19 3.26 -9.79
CA THR A 157 -8.28 3.03 -10.75
C THR A 157 -8.59 3.75 -11.93
N GLU A 158 -9.70 3.65 -12.30
CA GLU A 158 -9.92 4.23 -13.45
C GLU A 158 -9.78 5.55 -13.40
N LYS A 159 -10.20 6.02 -12.59
CA LYS A 159 -10.10 7.26 -12.59
C LYS A 159 -8.92 7.69 -12.56
N ASN A 160 -8.38 7.25 -12.30
CA ASN A 160 -7.29 7.69 -12.09
C ASN A 160 -6.58 7.95 -13.00
N ARG A 161 -6.91 7.53 -13.58
CA ARG A 161 -6.19 7.71 -14.40
C ARG A 161 -5.92 9.00 -14.56
N PHE A 162 -6.18 9.55 -14.35
CA PHE A 162 -5.87 10.75 -14.42
C PHE A 162 -4.80 11.13 -14.31
N SER A 163 -4.62 10.63 -14.22
CA SER A 163 -3.75 10.95 -14.25
C SER A 163 -2.94 11.41 -14.58
N PRO A 164 -2.73 11.67 -14.71
CA PRO A 164 -1.99 12.04 -14.75
C PRO A 164 -1.31 12.62 -14.90
N ASN A 165 -1.42 12.57 -14.84
CA ASN A 165 -0.86 13.07 -14.86
C ASN A 165 -0.35 13.37 -14.95
#